data_72f30d90dc2fbd4b9d687685d64cf352
#
_entry.id   72f30d90dc2fbd4b9d687685d64cf352
#
_cell.length_a   1.000
_cell.length_b   1.000
_cell.length_c   1.000
_cell.angle_alpha   90.00
_cell.angle_beta   90.00
_cell.angle_gamma   90.00
#
_symmetry.space_group_name_H-M   'P 1'
#
loop_
_entity.id
_entity.type
_entity.pdbx_description
1 polymer ?
#
loop_
_entity_poly.entity_id
_entity_poly.type
_entity_poly.pdbx_seq_one_letter_code
_entity_poly.pdbx_strand_id
1 'polypeptide(L)'
;IFAVQLFPGDSVFALVLSEIFVFIVSLIGMIFSTGYSYMQLNICRGRDYSLSDLLYMFHNQPDRVLVAGLVVALIDTVVQIPFYYVTYMVNPGNTVESMIHWYQLLLGAWILAMVLSVIFTVPFALAFYFLADDPEMGGIEALKASTHAMKGHIWQYLMLELSFVPLLFLSLFTLYIGLLWLMPYMQFTETAFYTVSYTHL
;
A
#
# COMPACT_ATOMS: atom_id res chain seq x y z
N ILE A 1 -5.92 -4.21 -14.19
CA ILE A 1 -5.96 -4.97 -15.47
C ILE A 1 -6.65 -6.32 -15.26
N PHE A 2 -6.29 -7.14 -14.25
CA PHE A 2 -6.94 -8.44 -14.03
C PHE A 2 -8.43 -8.34 -13.66
N ALA A 3 -8.82 -7.37 -12.83
CA ALA A 3 -10.22 -7.20 -12.42
C ALA A 3 -11.14 -6.82 -13.60
N VAL A 4 -10.65 -6.05 -14.56
CA VAL A 4 -11.40 -5.70 -15.78
C VAL A 4 -11.62 -6.92 -16.67
N GLN A 5 -10.74 -7.93 -16.64
CA GLN A 5 -10.92 -9.19 -17.37
C GLN A 5 -11.96 -10.13 -16.74
N LEU A 6 -12.17 -10.03 -15.43
CA LEU A 6 -13.20 -10.81 -14.72
C LEU A 6 -14.62 -10.29 -14.97
N PHE A 7 -14.75 -9.00 -15.30
CA PHE A 7 -16.03 -8.36 -15.59
C PHE A 7 -15.99 -7.73 -17.00
N PRO A 8 -16.01 -8.54 -18.07
CA PRO A 8 -15.93 -8.05 -19.44
C PRO A 8 -17.17 -7.23 -19.78
N GLY A 9 -16.97 -5.95 -20.03
CA GLY A 9 -18.02 -5.01 -20.48
C GLY A 9 -17.55 -3.58 -20.36
N ASP A 10 -17.85 -2.77 -21.36
CA ASP A 10 -17.57 -1.32 -21.38
C ASP A 10 -18.62 -0.51 -20.61
N SER A 11 -19.46 -1.18 -19.81
CA SER A 11 -20.49 -0.53 -19.02
C SER A 11 -19.94 0.03 -17.72
N VAL A 12 -20.45 1.17 -17.28
CA VAL A 12 -20.14 1.78 -15.96
C VAL A 12 -20.37 0.78 -14.83
N PHE A 13 -21.35 -0.11 -14.97
CA PHE A 13 -21.65 -1.15 -13.99
C PHE A 13 -20.48 -2.16 -13.85
N ALA A 14 -19.90 -2.62 -14.96
CA ALA A 14 -18.75 -3.54 -14.94
C ALA A 14 -17.53 -2.87 -14.30
N LEU A 15 -17.29 -1.59 -14.57
CA LEU A 15 -16.22 -0.83 -13.94
C LEU A 15 -16.41 -0.72 -12.42
N VAL A 16 -17.60 -0.32 -11.97
CA VAL A 16 -17.90 -0.24 -10.53
C VAL A 16 -17.75 -1.61 -9.85
N LEU A 17 -18.19 -2.68 -10.49
CA LEU A 17 -18.07 -4.02 -9.93
C LEU A 17 -16.60 -4.46 -9.82
N SER A 18 -15.77 -4.14 -10.81
CA SER A 18 -14.35 -4.42 -10.78
C SER A 18 -13.63 -3.65 -9.65
N GLU A 19 -13.98 -2.38 -9.42
CA GLU A 19 -13.40 -1.58 -8.35
C GLU A 19 -13.82 -2.09 -6.96
N ILE A 20 -15.09 -2.47 -6.79
CA ILE A 20 -15.56 -3.12 -5.54
C ILE A 20 -14.79 -4.41 -5.28
N PHE A 21 -14.59 -5.23 -6.30
CA PHE A 21 -13.82 -6.47 -6.17
C PHE A 21 -12.37 -6.19 -5.74
N VAL A 22 -11.68 -5.26 -6.42
CA VAL A 22 -10.31 -4.84 -6.06
C VAL A 22 -10.27 -4.32 -4.64
N PHE A 23 -11.24 -3.52 -4.23
CA PHE A 23 -11.34 -2.99 -2.88
C PHE A 23 -11.44 -4.11 -1.81
N ILE A 24 -12.31 -5.09 -2.04
CA ILE A 24 -12.45 -6.25 -1.13
C ILE A 24 -11.15 -7.05 -1.05
N VAL A 25 -10.52 -7.32 -2.21
CA VAL A 25 -9.24 -8.05 -2.26
C VAL A 25 -8.13 -7.28 -1.54
N SER A 26 -8.10 -5.95 -1.66
CA SER A 26 -7.12 -5.12 -0.96
C SER A 26 -7.28 -5.18 0.56
N LEU A 27 -8.53 -5.16 1.07
CA LEU A 27 -8.79 -5.31 2.51
C LEU A 27 -8.32 -6.67 3.05
N ILE A 28 -8.57 -7.75 2.33
CA ILE A 28 -8.06 -9.08 2.70
C ILE A 28 -6.53 -9.09 2.67
N GLY A 29 -5.92 -8.49 1.64
CA GLY A 29 -4.48 -8.34 1.53
C GLY A 29 -3.85 -7.58 2.69
N MET A 30 -4.53 -6.56 3.22
CA MET A 30 -4.08 -5.81 4.40
C MET A 30 -4.03 -6.66 5.66
N ILE A 31 -4.99 -7.58 5.85
CA ILE A 31 -4.98 -8.53 6.99
C ILE A 31 -3.75 -9.45 6.89
N PHE A 32 -3.48 -10.00 5.69
CA PHE A 32 -2.27 -10.81 5.46
C PHE A 32 -0.99 -10.02 5.68
N SER A 33 -0.90 -8.80 5.16
CA SER A 33 0.25 -7.92 5.32
C SER A 33 0.52 -7.62 6.79
N THR A 34 -0.54 -7.37 7.59
CA THR A 34 -0.39 -7.14 9.02
C THR A 34 0.06 -8.40 9.76
N GLY A 35 -0.44 -9.59 9.38
CA GLY A 35 0.04 -10.87 9.91
C GLY A 35 1.52 -11.11 9.56
N TYR A 36 1.94 -10.73 8.36
CA TYR A 36 3.34 -10.80 7.95
C TYR A 36 4.22 -9.83 8.78
N SER A 37 3.74 -8.61 9.03
CA SER A 37 4.43 -7.65 9.92
C SER A 37 4.56 -8.20 11.35
N TYR A 38 3.53 -8.90 11.87
CA TYR A 38 3.58 -9.60 13.16
C TYR A 38 4.68 -10.66 13.19
N MET A 39 4.75 -11.51 12.18
CA MET A 39 5.81 -12.53 12.07
C MET A 39 7.20 -11.88 12.04
N GLN A 40 7.38 -10.81 11.28
CA GLN A 40 8.66 -10.10 11.19
C GLN A 40 9.08 -9.44 12.50
N LEU A 41 8.15 -8.84 13.25
CA LEU A 41 8.40 -8.29 14.57
C LEU A 41 8.87 -9.39 15.54
N ASN A 42 8.27 -10.59 15.49
CA ASN A 42 8.71 -11.73 16.28
C ASN A 42 10.14 -12.15 15.93
N ILE A 43 10.46 -12.25 14.64
CA ILE A 43 11.82 -12.55 14.18
C ILE A 43 12.82 -11.48 14.66
N CYS A 44 12.53 -10.20 14.49
CA CYS A 44 13.41 -9.10 14.90
C CYS A 44 13.66 -9.08 16.41
N ARG A 45 12.70 -9.55 17.21
CA ARG A 45 12.78 -9.60 18.68
C ARG A 45 13.30 -10.94 19.21
N GLY A 46 13.70 -11.86 18.33
CA GLY A 46 14.17 -13.19 18.73
C GLY A 46 13.11 -14.06 19.39
N ARG A 47 11.83 -13.83 19.08
CA ARG A 47 10.70 -14.65 19.55
C ARG A 47 10.49 -15.83 18.61
N ASP A 48 9.79 -16.85 19.11
CA ASP A 48 9.34 -17.95 18.24
C ASP A 48 8.43 -17.43 17.14
N TYR A 49 8.61 -17.92 15.93
CA TYR A 49 7.81 -17.55 14.76
C TYR A 49 7.43 -18.77 13.94
N SER A 50 6.32 -18.69 13.26
CA SER A 50 5.83 -19.76 12.38
C SER A 50 5.06 -19.19 11.20
N LEU A 51 4.85 -20.01 10.17
CA LEU A 51 4.02 -19.61 9.03
C LEU A 51 2.56 -19.35 9.41
N SER A 52 2.09 -19.89 10.55
CA SER A 52 0.76 -19.59 11.07
C SER A 52 0.61 -18.15 11.53
N ASP A 53 1.71 -17.45 11.84
CA ASP A 53 1.68 -16.03 12.21
C ASP A 53 1.15 -15.14 11.08
N LEU A 54 1.28 -15.56 9.82
CA LEU A 54 0.67 -14.89 8.68
C LEU A 54 -0.85 -14.79 8.79
N LEU A 55 -1.47 -15.79 9.43
CA LEU A 55 -2.91 -15.86 9.63
C LEU A 55 -3.34 -15.34 11.02
N TYR A 56 -2.38 -14.89 11.83
CA TYR A 56 -2.64 -14.44 13.20
C TYR A 56 -3.77 -13.39 13.25
N MET A 57 -3.72 -12.39 12.37
CA MET A 57 -4.71 -11.32 12.31
C MET A 57 -6.10 -11.77 11.85
N PHE A 58 -6.23 -12.90 11.14
CA PHE A 58 -7.55 -13.45 10.79
C PHE A 58 -8.27 -14.06 12.00
N HIS A 59 -7.51 -14.56 12.97
CA HIS A 59 -8.05 -15.20 14.16
C HIS A 59 -8.13 -14.24 15.37
N ASN A 60 -7.34 -13.16 15.36
CA ASN A 60 -7.23 -12.25 16.47
C ASN A 60 -7.67 -10.84 16.06
N GLN A 61 -8.97 -10.56 16.22
CA GLN A 61 -9.58 -9.24 16.02
C GLN A 61 -9.28 -8.63 14.63
N PRO A 62 -9.67 -9.27 13.52
CA PRO A 62 -9.44 -8.76 12.16
C PRO A 62 -10.15 -7.42 11.90
N ASP A 63 -11.21 -7.13 12.67
CA ASP A 63 -11.98 -5.88 12.62
C ASP A 63 -11.10 -4.63 12.80
N ARG A 64 -10.08 -4.69 13.65
CA ARG A 64 -9.14 -3.59 13.87
C ARG A 64 -8.34 -3.26 12.62
N VAL A 65 -7.83 -4.30 11.96
CA VAL A 65 -7.10 -4.16 10.70
C VAL A 65 -8.03 -3.69 9.59
N LEU A 66 -9.27 -4.23 9.55
CA LEU A 66 -10.27 -3.81 8.58
C LEU A 66 -10.66 -2.34 8.74
N VAL A 67 -10.83 -1.86 9.97
CA VAL A 67 -11.14 -0.44 10.23
C VAL A 67 -10.00 0.47 9.78
N ALA A 68 -8.75 0.16 10.14
CA ALA A 68 -7.60 0.93 9.68
C ALA A 68 -7.44 0.86 8.16
N GLY A 69 -7.57 -0.34 7.60
CA GLY A 69 -7.48 -0.62 6.17
C GLY A 69 -8.56 0.10 5.36
N LEU A 70 -9.80 0.13 5.86
CA LEU A 70 -10.90 0.86 5.22
C LEU A 70 -10.58 2.36 5.11
N VAL A 71 -10.07 2.97 6.19
CA VAL A 71 -9.71 4.39 6.18
C VAL A 71 -8.61 4.66 5.16
N VAL A 72 -7.54 3.86 5.17
CA VAL A 72 -6.42 4.01 4.23
C VAL A 72 -6.87 3.78 2.79
N ALA A 73 -7.67 2.74 2.53
CA ALA A 73 -8.19 2.44 1.19
C ALA A 73 -9.13 3.53 0.66
N LEU A 74 -9.96 4.14 1.52
CA LEU A 74 -10.81 5.27 1.13
C LEU A 74 -9.97 6.50 0.78
N ILE A 75 -8.93 6.80 1.56
CA ILE A 75 -8.00 7.89 1.26
C ILE A 75 -7.30 7.63 -0.07
N ASP A 76 -6.79 6.42 -0.29
CA ASP A 76 -6.12 6.05 -1.53
C ASP A 76 -7.05 6.16 -2.73
N THR A 77 -8.29 5.69 -2.60
CA THR A 77 -9.32 5.83 -3.66
C THR A 77 -9.56 7.31 -4.03
N VAL A 78 -9.66 8.19 -3.04
CA VAL A 78 -9.84 9.64 -3.28
C VAL A 78 -8.61 10.26 -3.94
N VAL A 79 -7.43 9.86 -3.51
CA VAL A 79 -6.15 10.33 -4.06
C VAL A 79 -5.99 9.92 -5.53
N GLN A 80 -6.53 8.77 -5.92
CA GLN A 80 -6.47 8.25 -7.29
C GLN A 80 -7.52 8.87 -8.25
N ILE A 81 -8.47 9.68 -7.75
CA ILE A 81 -9.53 10.29 -8.58
C ILE A 81 -8.97 11.02 -9.81
N PRO A 82 -7.90 11.84 -9.76
CA PRO A 82 -7.38 12.53 -10.93
C PRO A 82 -6.95 11.56 -12.04
N PHE A 83 -6.32 10.44 -11.67
CA PHE A 83 -5.90 9.41 -12.60
C PHE A 83 -7.09 8.67 -13.21
N TYR A 84 -8.06 8.26 -12.39
CA TYR A 84 -9.30 7.62 -12.87
C TYR A 84 -10.09 8.53 -13.79
N TYR A 85 -10.19 9.83 -13.47
CA TYR A 85 -10.87 10.79 -14.32
C TYR A 85 -10.27 10.84 -15.73
N VAL A 86 -8.95 10.95 -15.85
CA VAL A 86 -8.29 10.98 -17.17
C VAL A 86 -8.44 9.63 -17.89
N THR A 87 -8.32 8.53 -17.17
CA THR A 87 -8.36 7.18 -17.75
C THR A 87 -9.74 6.83 -18.32
N TYR A 88 -10.81 7.18 -17.60
CA TYR A 88 -12.16 6.71 -17.93
C TYR A 88 -13.06 7.79 -18.55
N MET A 89 -12.79 9.06 -18.29
CA MET A 89 -13.68 10.16 -18.73
C MET A 89 -13.09 10.97 -19.89
N VAL A 90 -11.78 10.96 -20.08
CA VAL A 90 -11.14 11.70 -21.17
C VAL A 90 -10.91 10.78 -22.36
N ASN A 91 -11.57 11.09 -23.49
CA ASN A 91 -11.38 10.33 -24.71
C ASN A 91 -9.99 10.64 -25.33
N PRO A 92 -9.15 9.64 -25.64
CA PRO A 92 -7.86 9.86 -26.27
C PRO A 92 -7.92 10.46 -27.69
N GLY A 93 -9.11 10.42 -28.34
CA GLY A 93 -9.26 10.86 -29.71
C GLY A 93 -8.66 9.89 -30.74
N ASN A 94 -8.77 10.25 -32.03
CA ASN A 94 -8.37 9.38 -33.15
C ASN A 94 -7.16 9.91 -33.92
N THR A 95 -6.57 11.03 -33.54
CA THR A 95 -5.38 11.62 -34.17
C THR A 95 -4.14 11.37 -33.31
N VAL A 96 -2.97 11.32 -33.95
CA VAL A 96 -1.70 11.15 -33.20
C VAL A 96 -1.52 12.28 -32.19
N GLU A 97 -1.87 13.50 -32.56
CA GLU A 97 -1.75 14.68 -31.69
C GLU A 97 -2.67 14.56 -30.45
N SER A 98 -3.94 14.15 -30.61
CA SER A 98 -4.86 13.95 -29.51
C SER A 98 -4.44 12.80 -28.61
N MET A 99 -3.88 11.73 -29.13
CA MET A 99 -3.31 10.63 -28.34
C MET A 99 -2.10 11.09 -27.51
N ILE A 100 -1.19 11.86 -28.10
CA ILE A 100 -0.04 12.41 -27.36
C ILE A 100 -0.52 13.29 -26.22
N HIS A 101 -1.48 14.18 -26.48
CA HIS A 101 -2.07 15.03 -25.45
C HIS A 101 -2.72 14.23 -24.32
N TRP A 102 -3.46 13.18 -24.66
CA TRP A 102 -4.06 12.28 -23.67
C TRP A 102 -3.00 11.59 -22.79
N TYR A 103 -1.90 11.08 -23.39
CA TYR A 103 -0.80 10.50 -22.61
C TYR A 103 -0.11 11.51 -21.70
N GLN A 104 0.02 12.77 -22.13
CA GLN A 104 0.56 13.84 -21.29
C GLN A 104 -0.34 14.13 -20.08
N LEU A 105 -1.66 14.19 -20.29
CA LEU A 105 -2.64 14.33 -19.22
C LEU A 105 -2.61 13.15 -18.27
N LEU A 106 -2.54 11.93 -18.78
CA LEU A 106 -2.46 10.71 -17.99
C LEU A 106 -1.20 10.69 -17.12
N LEU A 107 -0.04 11.04 -17.68
CA LEU A 107 1.20 11.16 -16.93
C LEU A 107 1.13 12.24 -15.87
N GLY A 108 0.56 13.40 -16.18
CA GLY A 108 0.36 14.48 -15.22
C GLY A 108 -0.57 14.08 -14.07
N ALA A 109 -1.68 13.41 -14.38
CA ALA A 109 -2.61 12.91 -13.39
C ALA A 109 -1.99 11.81 -12.50
N TRP A 110 -1.16 10.93 -13.09
CA TRP A 110 -0.42 9.91 -12.35
C TRP A 110 0.61 10.53 -11.39
N ILE A 111 1.39 11.52 -11.84
CA ILE A 111 2.34 12.24 -10.98
C ILE A 111 1.59 12.96 -9.85
N LEU A 112 0.47 13.62 -10.15
CA LEU A 112 -0.36 14.27 -9.13
C LEU A 112 -0.87 13.26 -8.10
N ALA A 113 -1.42 12.13 -8.53
CA ALA A 113 -1.89 11.08 -7.65
C ALA A 113 -0.74 10.53 -6.78
N MET A 114 0.45 10.34 -7.34
CA MET A 114 1.65 9.91 -6.61
C MET A 114 2.05 10.92 -5.52
N VAL A 115 2.05 12.21 -5.82
CA VAL A 115 2.37 13.26 -4.83
C VAL A 115 1.31 13.30 -3.72
N LEU A 116 0.03 13.23 -4.08
CA LEU A 116 -1.06 13.19 -3.11
C LEU A 116 -1.00 11.92 -2.24
N SER A 117 -0.66 10.76 -2.82
CA SER A 117 -0.45 9.51 -2.07
C SER A 117 0.65 9.68 -1.01
N VAL A 118 1.79 10.23 -1.38
CA VAL A 118 2.88 10.51 -0.41
C VAL A 118 2.38 11.40 0.73
N ILE A 119 1.62 12.43 0.45
CA ILE A 119 1.14 13.38 1.48
C ILE A 119 0.10 12.72 2.40
N PHE A 120 -0.83 11.96 1.84
CA PHE A 120 -2.01 11.48 2.57
C PHE A 120 -1.93 10.04 3.05
N THR A 121 -1.10 9.17 2.45
CA THR A 121 -1.00 7.75 2.85
C THR A 121 0.28 7.44 3.63
N VAL A 122 1.40 8.08 3.33
CA VAL A 122 2.67 7.85 4.04
C VAL A 122 2.57 8.07 5.56
N PRO A 123 1.80 9.07 6.09
CA PRO A 123 1.62 9.19 7.54
C PRO A 123 1.03 7.95 8.23
N PHE A 124 0.37 7.06 7.47
CA PHE A 124 -0.24 5.83 7.98
C PHE A 124 0.61 4.57 7.71
N ALA A 125 1.80 4.71 7.14
CA ALA A 125 2.65 3.57 6.74
C ALA A 125 2.96 2.63 7.91
N LEU A 126 3.10 3.15 9.13
CA LEU A 126 3.42 2.36 10.31
C LEU A 126 2.18 1.82 11.05
N ALA A 127 0.95 2.16 10.63
CA ALA A 127 -0.27 1.80 11.36
C ALA A 127 -0.45 0.29 11.53
N PHE A 128 -0.12 -0.47 10.47
CA PHE A 128 -0.26 -1.93 10.49
C PHE A 128 0.80 -2.61 11.36
N TYR A 129 1.96 -1.99 11.55
CA TYR A 129 2.98 -2.43 12.51
C TYR A 129 2.52 -2.21 13.95
N PHE A 130 1.87 -1.08 14.25
CA PHE A 130 1.26 -0.82 15.55
C PHE A 130 0.16 -1.84 15.89
N LEU A 131 -0.71 -2.17 14.90
CA LEU A 131 -1.74 -3.19 15.06
C LEU A 131 -1.17 -4.60 15.26
N ALA A 132 -0.03 -4.89 14.63
CA ALA A 132 0.67 -6.15 14.78
C ALA A 132 1.37 -6.26 16.15
N ASP A 133 1.82 -5.14 16.69
CA ASP A 133 2.62 -5.10 17.92
C ASP A 133 1.77 -5.05 19.18
N ASP A 134 0.66 -4.32 19.17
CA ASP A 134 -0.23 -4.16 20.31
C ASP A 134 -1.61 -4.80 20.03
N PRO A 135 -1.93 -5.93 20.70
CA PRO A 135 -3.21 -6.62 20.55
C PRO A 135 -4.41 -5.81 21.04
N GLU A 136 -4.23 -4.84 21.93
CA GLU A 136 -5.32 -4.04 22.50
C GLU A 136 -5.60 -2.76 21.71
N MET A 137 -4.69 -2.35 20.84
CA MET A 137 -4.79 -1.11 20.07
C MET A 137 -5.89 -1.18 19.01
N GLY A 138 -6.80 -0.21 19.02
CA GLY A 138 -7.86 -0.08 18.00
C GLY A 138 -7.35 0.43 16.66
N GLY A 139 -8.07 0.14 15.54
CA GLY A 139 -7.65 0.54 14.20
C GLY A 139 -7.44 2.05 14.02
N ILE A 140 -8.35 2.88 14.56
CA ILE A 140 -8.22 4.35 14.51
C ILE A 140 -7.07 4.84 15.41
N GLU A 141 -6.84 4.18 16.52
CA GLU A 141 -5.75 4.50 17.43
C GLU A 141 -4.40 4.23 16.79
N ALA A 142 -4.25 3.09 16.10
CA ALA A 142 -3.07 2.75 15.32
C ALA A 142 -2.77 3.77 14.21
N LEU A 143 -3.80 4.28 13.51
CA LEU A 143 -3.64 5.35 12.52
C LEU A 143 -3.11 6.64 13.16
N LYS A 144 -3.62 7.01 14.35
CA LYS A 144 -3.13 8.18 15.09
C LYS A 144 -1.70 7.98 15.59
N ALA A 145 -1.40 6.79 16.13
CA ALA A 145 -0.05 6.44 16.59
C ALA A 145 0.96 6.50 15.43
N SER A 146 0.60 5.94 14.27
CA SER A 146 1.41 6.03 13.06
C SER A 146 1.67 7.47 12.64
N THR A 147 0.62 8.29 12.57
CA THR A 147 0.74 9.71 12.22
C THR A 147 1.66 10.46 13.19
N HIS A 148 1.59 10.13 14.48
CA HIS A 148 2.45 10.73 15.50
C HIS A 148 3.90 10.28 15.35
N ALA A 149 4.14 8.99 15.16
CA ALA A 149 5.47 8.41 14.96
C ALA A 149 6.14 8.90 13.67
N MET A 150 5.36 9.12 12.61
CA MET A 150 5.86 9.65 11.33
C MET A 150 6.17 11.15 11.36
N LYS A 151 5.72 11.89 12.37
CA LYS A 151 6.03 13.32 12.52
C LYS A 151 7.54 13.54 12.66
N GLY A 152 8.10 14.25 11.68
CA GLY A 152 9.55 14.52 11.62
C GLY A 152 10.37 13.42 10.93
N HIS A 153 9.80 12.23 10.69
CA HIS A 153 10.49 11.09 10.09
C HIS A 153 10.03 10.76 8.66
N ILE A 154 9.02 11.48 8.12
CA ILE A 154 8.49 11.25 6.76
C ILE A 154 9.59 11.29 5.71
N TRP A 155 10.52 12.25 5.81
CA TRP A 155 11.63 12.38 4.87
C TRP A 155 12.59 11.19 4.94
N GLN A 156 12.87 10.71 6.14
CA GLN A 156 13.72 9.52 6.35
C GLN A 156 13.07 8.28 5.76
N TYR A 157 11.75 8.11 5.98
CA TYR A 157 10.98 7.03 5.38
C TYR A 157 10.97 7.10 3.85
N LEU A 158 10.75 8.27 3.27
CA LEU A 158 10.80 8.46 1.81
C LEU A 158 12.19 8.17 1.23
N MET A 159 13.26 8.55 1.91
CA MET A 159 14.63 8.21 1.48
C MET A 159 14.89 6.71 1.57
N LEU A 160 14.33 6.04 2.57
CA LEU A 160 14.36 4.59 2.69
C LEU A 160 13.69 3.93 1.48
N GLU A 161 12.45 4.33 1.16
CA GLU A 161 11.70 3.82 0.00
C GLU A 161 12.43 4.10 -1.33
N LEU A 162 12.97 5.30 -1.50
CA LEU A 162 13.75 5.66 -2.68
C LEU A 162 15.03 4.82 -2.82
N SER A 163 15.61 4.37 -1.72
CA SER A 163 16.81 3.52 -1.75
C SER A 163 16.56 2.14 -2.37
N PHE A 164 15.30 1.68 -2.40
CA PHE A 164 14.94 0.42 -3.02
C PHE A 164 14.75 0.55 -4.54
N VAL A 165 14.53 1.74 -5.08
CA VAL A 165 14.29 1.98 -6.51
C VAL A 165 15.41 1.41 -7.39
N PRO A 166 16.72 1.62 -7.12
CA PRO A 166 17.79 1.01 -7.90
C PRO A 166 17.77 -0.52 -7.87
N LEU A 167 17.41 -1.11 -6.72
CA LEU A 167 17.31 -2.57 -6.56
C LEU A 167 16.11 -3.14 -7.32
N LEU A 168 14.98 -2.43 -7.30
CA LEU A 168 13.81 -2.76 -8.13
C LEU A 168 14.17 -2.71 -9.61
N PHE A 169 14.90 -1.69 -10.04
CA PHE A 169 15.41 -1.60 -11.42
C PHE A 169 16.33 -2.78 -11.78
N LEU A 170 17.23 -3.16 -10.87
CA LEU A 170 18.10 -4.31 -11.06
C LEU A 170 17.30 -5.63 -11.17
N SER A 171 16.19 -5.75 -10.45
CA SER A 171 15.33 -6.94 -10.51
C SER A 171 14.69 -7.15 -11.89
N LEU A 172 14.50 -6.10 -12.69
CA LEU A 172 14.00 -6.21 -14.06
C LEU A 172 14.96 -7.03 -14.95
N PHE A 173 16.27 -6.86 -14.77
CA PHE A 173 17.28 -7.60 -15.55
C PHE A 173 17.33 -9.09 -15.18
N THR A 174 16.83 -9.47 -14.03
CA THR A 174 16.71 -10.86 -13.60
C THR A 174 15.34 -11.47 -13.89
N LEU A 175 14.55 -10.88 -14.82
CA LEU A 175 13.18 -11.29 -15.12
C LEU A 175 12.30 -11.41 -13.85
N TYR A 176 12.44 -10.45 -12.95
CA TYR A 176 11.75 -10.36 -11.65
C TYR A 176 12.14 -11.43 -10.61
N ILE A 177 13.06 -12.36 -10.93
CA ILE A 177 13.53 -13.36 -9.95
C ILE A 177 14.17 -12.67 -8.73
N GLY A 178 14.85 -11.54 -8.94
CA GLY A 178 15.42 -10.72 -7.86
C GLY A 178 14.43 -10.23 -6.83
N LEU A 179 13.13 -10.10 -7.18
CA LEU A 179 12.08 -9.69 -6.25
C LEU A 179 11.85 -10.70 -5.12
N LEU A 180 12.13 -11.99 -5.33
CA LEU A 180 11.99 -13.02 -4.29
C LEU A 180 12.85 -12.73 -3.06
N TRP A 181 14.00 -12.10 -3.23
CA TRP A 181 14.89 -11.67 -2.14
C TRP A 181 14.65 -10.21 -1.76
N LEU A 182 14.35 -9.38 -2.75
CA LEU A 182 14.18 -7.94 -2.52
C LEU A 182 12.94 -7.63 -1.68
N MET A 183 11.80 -8.30 -1.92
CA MET A 183 10.58 -8.06 -1.13
C MET A 183 10.74 -8.34 0.37
N PRO A 184 11.26 -9.51 0.81
CA PRO A 184 11.55 -9.71 2.22
C PRO A 184 12.54 -8.68 2.79
N TYR A 185 13.58 -8.33 2.01
CA TYR A 185 14.57 -7.33 2.43
C TYR A 185 13.93 -5.96 2.69
N MET A 186 13.10 -5.47 1.77
CA MET A 186 12.37 -4.20 1.92
C MET A 186 11.51 -4.22 3.19
N GLN A 187 10.72 -5.27 3.38
CA GLN A 187 9.83 -5.38 4.52
C GLN A 187 10.56 -5.49 5.86
N PHE A 188 11.67 -6.23 5.93
CA PHE A 188 12.50 -6.25 7.14
C PHE A 188 13.12 -4.89 7.43
N THR A 189 13.47 -4.13 6.41
CA THR A 189 14.02 -2.77 6.57
C THR A 189 12.94 -1.81 7.10
N GLU A 190 11.71 -1.91 6.62
CA GLU A 190 10.56 -1.16 7.15
C GLU A 190 10.26 -1.55 8.62
N THR A 191 10.31 -2.85 8.94
CA THR A 191 10.15 -3.34 10.32
C THR A 191 11.23 -2.78 11.24
N ALA A 192 12.48 -2.71 10.76
CA ALA A 192 13.58 -2.09 11.50
C ALA A 192 13.36 -0.58 11.67
N PHE A 193 12.85 0.10 10.65
CA PHE A 193 12.50 1.52 10.75
C PHE A 193 11.39 1.75 11.78
N TYR A 194 10.36 0.92 11.82
CA TYR A 194 9.31 0.95 12.83
C TYR A 194 9.89 0.79 14.23
N THR A 195 10.71 -0.24 14.45
CA THR A 195 11.27 -0.53 15.78
C THR A 195 12.15 0.60 16.31
N VAL A 196 12.93 1.25 15.43
CA VAL A 196 13.76 2.42 15.81
C VAL A 196 12.89 3.65 16.07
N SER A 197 11.89 3.92 15.23
CA SER A 197 11.02 5.09 15.40
C SER A 197 10.14 5.00 16.66
N TYR A 198 9.72 3.79 17.04
CA TYR A 198 8.91 3.56 18.24
C TYR A 198 9.70 3.67 19.54
N THR A 199 10.97 3.26 19.56
CA THR A 199 11.80 3.33 20.79
C THR A 199 12.19 4.74 21.19
N HIS A 200 11.97 5.73 20.32
CA HIS A 200 12.24 7.14 20.58
C HIS A 200 10.98 7.96 20.96
N LEU A 201 9.80 7.32 21.08
CA LEU A 201 8.55 7.89 21.58
C LEU A 201 8.36 7.58 23.05
#